data_d4b2dcbcf17e37049766165525414fd2
#
_entry.id   d4b2dcbcf17e37049766165525414fd2
#
_cell.length_a   1.000
_cell.length_b   1.000
_cell.length_c   1.000
_cell.angle_alpha   90.00
_cell.angle_beta   90.00
_cell.angle_gamma   90.00
#
_symmetry.space_group_name_H-M   'P 1'
#
loop_
_entity.id
_entity.type
_entity.pdbx_description
1 polymer ?
#
loop_
_entity_poly.entity_id
_entity_poly.type
_entity_poly.pdbx_seq_one_letter_code
_entity_poly.pdbx_strand_id
1 'polypeptide(L)'
;MKSMKKITSLLLAGSMALTFCACVKNDETGTKKNSEKIPEKSENVLKWCESDRFYLYGHEIILGETTVQELYDITDCCKFWDMDETCTQRIFYTIDDLADIPTCWLYPSEKAKESQIPSAYIYIQRPEGYFHQDYPIKEGIIYGISFKPNTASLWGDNISFDVPFDMTPEELIKNSGEPNRCEYGMYGYNSCGRRLEDHTFEFDNNDRLVSFTLIKFTWE
;
A
#
# COMPACT_ATOMS: atom_id res chain seq x y z
N MET A 1 46.35 24.41 -29.57
CA MET A 1 46.89 23.12 -29.12
C MET A 1 45.92 22.56 -28.07
N LYS A 2 45.11 21.55 -28.46
CA LYS A 2 44.11 20.91 -27.56
C LYS A 2 44.69 19.59 -27.05
N SER A 3 44.84 19.47 -25.73
CA SER A 3 45.29 18.23 -25.09
C SER A 3 44.08 17.31 -24.88
N MET A 4 44.07 16.17 -25.55
CA MET A 4 43.13 15.06 -25.34
C MET A 4 43.62 14.20 -24.17
N LYS A 5 42.88 14.15 -23.08
CA LYS A 5 43.10 13.16 -22.01
C LYS A 5 42.36 11.87 -22.37
N LYS A 6 43.15 10.80 -22.50
CA LYS A 6 42.67 9.43 -22.68
C LYS A 6 42.07 8.92 -21.37
N ILE A 7 40.80 8.46 -21.42
CA ILE A 7 40.17 7.73 -20.35
C ILE A 7 40.37 6.24 -20.61
N THR A 8 41.08 5.60 -19.70
CA THR A 8 41.34 4.15 -19.74
C THR A 8 40.21 3.45 -18.99
N SER A 9 39.41 2.68 -19.75
CA SER A 9 38.37 1.82 -19.17
C SER A 9 38.98 0.59 -18.49
N LEU A 10 38.77 0.44 -17.21
CA LEU A 10 39.12 -0.76 -16.45
C LEU A 10 37.89 -1.69 -16.43
N LEU A 11 37.98 -2.80 -17.18
CA LEU A 11 37.02 -3.89 -17.13
C LEU A 11 37.33 -4.76 -15.90
N LEU A 12 36.43 -4.75 -14.92
CA LEU A 12 36.48 -5.70 -13.81
C LEU A 12 35.50 -6.82 -14.11
N ALA A 13 36.01 -7.99 -14.40
CA ALA A 13 35.23 -9.22 -14.52
C ALA A 13 34.98 -9.77 -13.12
N GLY A 14 33.73 -9.69 -12.64
CA GLY A 14 33.28 -10.30 -11.39
C GLY A 14 32.66 -11.66 -11.66
N SER A 15 33.24 -12.68 -11.07
CA SER A 15 32.87 -14.10 -11.17
C SER A 15 31.49 -14.35 -10.53
N MET A 16 30.57 -14.93 -11.30
CA MET A 16 29.35 -15.54 -10.77
C MET A 16 29.69 -16.84 -10.04
N ALA A 17 29.47 -16.88 -8.74
CA ALA A 17 29.43 -18.12 -7.97
C ALA A 17 28.00 -18.66 -8.01
N LEU A 18 27.76 -19.66 -8.83
CA LEU A 18 26.54 -20.47 -8.81
C LEU A 18 26.60 -21.43 -7.63
N THR A 19 25.82 -21.17 -6.60
CA THR A 19 25.63 -22.12 -5.49
C THR A 19 24.49 -23.06 -5.85
N PHE A 20 24.84 -24.28 -6.26
CA PHE A 20 23.88 -25.37 -6.41
C PHE A 20 23.49 -25.89 -5.02
N CYS A 21 22.23 -25.75 -4.64
CA CYS A 21 21.64 -26.52 -3.54
C CYS A 21 21.41 -27.95 -4.02
N ALA A 22 22.24 -28.88 -3.54
CA ALA A 22 22.06 -30.31 -3.74
C ALA A 22 21.01 -30.83 -2.78
N CYS A 23 19.92 -31.39 -3.31
CA CYS A 23 18.98 -32.21 -2.54
C CYS A 23 19.67 -33.52 -2.12
N VAL A 24 19.91 -33.66 -0.83
CA VAL A 24 20.31 -34.94 -0.24
C VAL A 24 19.04 -35.72 0.11
N LYS A 25 18.79 -36.80 -0.61
CA LYS A 25 17.88 -37.86 -0.19
C LYS A 25 18.56 -38.69 0.88
N ASN A 26 17.99 -38.77 2.08
CA ASN A 26 18.31 -39.78 3.04
C ASN A 26 17.12 -40.72 3.19
N ASP A 27 17.36 -41.99 2.82
CA ASP A 27 16.48 -43.12 3.09
C ASP A 27 16.73 -43.61 4.54
N GLU A 28 15.62 -43.94 5.18
CA GLU A 28 15.31 -44.96 6.18
C GLU A 28 16.27 -45.29 7.35
N THR A 29 15.77 -45.18 8.59
CA THR A 29 15.21 -46.31 9.36
C THR A 29 14.71 -45.87 10.73
N GLY A 30 13.54 -46.25 11.01
CA GLY A 30 12.74 -46.47 12.19
C GLY A 30 13.24 -46.11 13.61
N THR A 31 12.41 -45.29 14.27
CA THR A 31 11.96 -45.60 15.65
C THR A 31 10.73 -44.72 15.95
N LYS A 32 9.57 -45.36 16.15
CA LYS A 32 8.32 -44.71 16.60
C LYS A 32 8.55 -44.18 18.02
N LYS A 33 8.64 -42.87 18.19
CA LYS A 33 8.28 -42.18 19.43
C LYS A 33 6.98 -41.42 19.14
N ASN A 34 5.91 -41.87 19.79
CA ASN A 34 4.69 -41.10 19.95
C ASN A 34 5.04 -39.81 20.71
N SER A 35 5.27 -38.70 20.01
CA SER A 35 5.14 -37.38 20.57
C SER A 35 3.73 -36.92 20.27
N GLU A 36 2.91 -36.83 21.31
CA GLU A 36 1.64 -36.10 21.25
C GLU A 36 1.92 -34.75 20.67
N LYS A 37 1.41 -34.51 19.43
CA LYS A 37 1.32 -33.16 18.84
C LYS A 37 0.36 -32.38 19.71
N ILE A 38 0.89 -31.51 20.57
CA ILE A 38 0.15 -30.38 21.07
C ILE A 38 -0.35 -29.64 19.83
N PRO A 39 -1.66 -29.40 19.64
CA PRO A 39 -2.14 -28.62 18.54
C PRO A 39 -1.54 -27.21 18.72
N GLU A 40 -0.61 -26.83 17.86
CA GLU A 40 -0.24 -25.43 17.70
C GLU A 40 -1.54 -24.67 17.39
N LYS A 41 -2.00 -23.88 18.36
CA LYS A 41 -3.01 -22.90 18.20
C LYS A 41 -2.42 -21.89 17.19
N SER A 42 -2.75 -22.06 15.91
CA SER A 42 -2.40 -21.06 14.91
C SER A 42 -3.13 -19.78 15.33
N GLU A 43 -2.43 -18.89 16.02
CA GLU A 43 -2.89 -17.51 16.09
C GLU A 43 -2.98 -17.06 14.63
N ASN A 44 -4.18 -16.71 14.19
CA ASN A 44 -4.38 -16.07 12.91
C ASN A 44 -3.71 -14.69 12.98
N VAL A 45 -2.42 -14.67 12.72
CA VAL A 45 -1.68 -13.41 12.58
C VAL A 45 -2.17 -12.78 11.29
N LEU A 46 -2.76 -11.59 11.38
CA LEU A 46 -3.19 -10.83 10.21
C LEU A 46 -1.97 -10.63 9.30
N LYS A 47 -2.11 -11.01 8.04
CA LYS A 47 -1.11 -10.70 7.03
C LYS A 47 -1.25 -9.24 6.62
N TRP A 48 -0.14 -8.52 6.59
CA TRP A 48 -0.14 -7.10 6.21
C TRP A 48 -0.63 -6.87 4.77
N CYS A 49 -0.39 -7.84 3.88
CA CYS A 49 -0.92 -7.82 2.52
C CYS A 49 -2.42 -8.16 2.41
N GLU A 50 -3.10 -8.43 3.51
CA GLU A 50 -4.53 -8.68 3.58
C GLU A 50 -5.25 -7.61 4.43
N SER A 51 -4.52 -6.57 4.89
CA SER A 51 -5.10 -5.48 5.67
C SER A 51 -6.06 -4.67 4.81
N ASP A 52 -7.29 -4.54 5.25
CA ASP A 52 -8.37 -3.83 4.56
C ASP A 52 -8.88 -2.63 5.35
N ARG A 53 -8.10 -2.15 6.33
CA ARG A 53 -8.53 -1.07 7.22
C ARG A 53 -7.39 -0.18 7.70
N PHE A 54 -7.77 0.98 8.18
CA PHE A 54 -6.93 1.88 8.95
C PHE A 54 -7.78 2.65 9.97
N TYR A 55 -7.13 3.34 10.88
CA TYR A 55 -7.81 4.12 11.91
C TYR A 55 -7.47 5.59 11.74
N LEU A 56 -8.48 6.45 11.80
CA LEU A 56 -8.35 7.90 11.69
C LEU A 56 -9.06 8.56 12.87
N TYR A 57 -8.32 9.30 13.70
CA TYR A 57 -8.82 9.90 14.94
C TYR A 57 -9.55 8.89 15.86
N GLY A 58 -9.07 7.64 15.87
CA GLY A 58 -9.66 6.54 16.64
C GLY A 58 -10.89 5.88 16.02
N HIS A 59 -11.33 6.33 14.85
CA HIS A 59 -12.42 5.70 14.08
C HIS A 59 -11.85 4.71 13.06
N GLU A 60 -12.46 3.54 12.98
CA GLU A 60 -12.09 2.52 11.99
C GLU A 60 -12.63 2.90 10.62
N ILE A 61 -11.77 2.86 9.59
CA ILE A 61 -12.12 3.02 8.18
C ILE A 61 -11.87 1.68 7.51
N ILE A 62 -12.94 1.06 6.99
CA ILE A 62 -12.89 -0.25 6.32
C ILE A 62 -12.97 -0.02 4.81
N LEU A 63 -11.92 -0.47 4.10
CA LEU A 63 -11.86 -0.36 2.64
C LEU A 63 -12.96 -1.21 1.99
N GLY A 64 -13.67 -0.63 1.05
CA GLY A 64 -14.80 -1.26 0.37
C GLY A 64 -16.14 -1.16 1.11
N GLU A 65 -16.17 -0.56 2.31
CA GLU A 65 -17.39 -0.43 3.11
C GLU A 65 -17.65 1.02 3.54
N THR A 66 -16.62 1.72 4.04
CA THR A 66 -16.76 3.09 4.54
C THR A 66 -17.03 4.07 3.40
N THR A 67 -18.04 4.92 3.57
CA THR A 67 -18.39 5.98 2.61
C THR A 67 -17.54 7.22 2.78
N VAL A 68 -17.50 8.07 1.76
CA VAL A 68 -16.86 9.39 1.83
C VAL A 68 -17.55 10.29 2.86
N GLN A 69 -18.87 10.19 3.03
CA GLN A 69 -19.60 10.96 4.05
C GLN A 69 -19.13 10.59 5.45
N GLU A 70 -19.00 9.30 5.77
CA GLU A 70 -18.49 8.83 7.06
C GLU A 70 -17.07 9.33 7.34
N LEU A 71 -16.19 9.35 6.33
CA LEU A 71 -14.85 9.94 6.46
C LEU A 71 -14.94 11.45 6.75
N TYR A 72 -15.81 12.17 6.03
CA TYR A 72 -15.97 13.61 6.18
C TYR A 72 -16.55 14.01 7.54
N ASP A 73 -17.40 13.16 8.12
CA ASP A 73 -17.94 13.33 9.47
C ASP A 73 -16.85 13.20 10.57
N ILE A 74 -15.77 12.47 10.26
CA ILE A 74 -14.61 12.32 11.15
C ILE A 74 -13.66 13.51 11.01
N THR A 75 -13.43 13.99 9.77
CA THR A 75 -12.50 15.08 9.49
C THR A 75 -12.85 15.82 8.20
N ASP A 76 -12.80 17.15 8.25
CA ASP A 76 -12.89 18.03 7.09
C ASP A 76 -11.51 18.42 6.53
N CYS A 77 -10.42 17.88 7.12
CA CYS A 77 -9.04 18.06 6.64
C CYS A 77 -8.77 17.22 5.37
N CYS A 78 -9.65 17.33 4.38
CA CYS A 78 -9.54 16.64 3.10
C CYS A 78 -9.86 17.58 1.94
N LYS A 79 -9.37 17.23 0.73
CA LYS A 79 -9.72 17.90 -0.54
C LYS A 79 -10.00 16.84 -1.60
N PHE A 80 -11.16 16.94 -2.22
CA PHE A 80 -11.54 16.09 -3.34
C PHE A 80 -11.08 16.74 -4.65
N TRP A 81 -10.57 15.96 -5.56
CA TRP A 81 -10.11 16.43 -6.86
C TRP A 81 -10.14 15.32 -7.91
N ASP A 82 -10.17 15.72 -9.16
CA ASP A 82 -10.00 14.86 -10.33
C ASP A 82 -9.19 15.63 -11.38
N MET A 83 -8.78 14.95 -12.45
CA MET A 83 -8.16 15.59 -13.60
C MET A 83 -9.25 16.06 -14.57
N ASP A 84 -9.02 17.19 -15.23
CA ASP A 84 -9.88 17.63 -16.33
C ASP A 84 -9.83 16.63 -17.50
N GLU A 85 -10.76 16.73 -18.44
CA GLU A 85 -10.85 15.85 -19.61
C GLU A 85 -9.56 15.79 -20.44
N THR A 86 -8.71 16.82 -20.34
CA THR A 86 -7.42 16.88 -21.04
C THR A 86 -6.25 16.33 -20.20
N CYS A 87 -6.49 15.91 -18.97
CA CYS A 87 -5.50 15.50 -17.99
C CYS A 87 -4.40 16.54 -17.73
N THR A 88 -4.72 17.83 -17.87
CA THR A 88 -3.76 18.94 -17.72
C THR A 88 -3.94 19.71 -16.44
N GLN A 89 -5.15 19.77 -15.88
CA GLN A 89 -5.46 20.53 -14.68
C GLN A 89 -6.26 19.71 -13.69
N ARG A 90 -6.06 20.00 -12.38
CA ARG A 90 -6.88 19.44 -11.32
C ARG A 90 -8.12 20.28 -11.13
N ILE A 91 -9.27 19.62 -11.10
CA ILE A 91 -10.54 20.21 -10.72
C ILE A 91 -10.77 19.83 -9.26
N PHE A 92 -11.07 20.81 -8.41
CA PHE A 92 -11.36 20.58 -7.01
C PHE A 92 -12.87 20.62 -6.76
N TYR A 93 -13.32 19.74 -5.90
CA TYR A 93 -14.72 19.52 -5.56
C TYR A 93 -14.99 19.71 -4.07
N THR A 94 -16.23 20.02 -3.77
CA THR A 94 -16.79 19.87 -2.41
C THR A 94 -17.39 18.49 -2.27
N ILE A 95 -17.74 18.07 -1.06
CA ILE A 95 -18.36 16.77 -0.81
C ILE A 95 -19.76 16.64 -1.46
N ASP A 96 -20.44 17.76 -1.70
CA ASP A 96 -21.78 17.78 -2.30
C ASP A 96 -21.76 17.84 -3.85
N ASP A 97 -20.59 17.98 -4.45
CA ASP A 97 -20.46 18.00 -5.92
C ASP A 97 -20.61 16.60 -6.51
N LEU A 98 -20.86 16.57 -7.81
CA LEU A 98 -20.85 15.35 -8.62
C LEU A 98 -19.48 15.18 -9.27
N ALA A 99 -18.96 13.95 -9.26
CA ALA A 99 -17.72 13.61 -9.96
C ALA A 99 -17.74 12.15 -10.44
N ASP A 100 -16.86 11.82 -11.38
CA ASP A 100 -16.75 10.48 -11.95
C ASP A 100 -15.83 9.58 -11.09
N ILE A 101 -14.56 9.95 -10.92
CA ILE A 101 -13.58 9.17 -10.17
C ILE A 101 -12.74 10.13 -9.27
N PRO A 102 -13.36 10.74 -8.26
CA PRO A 102 -12.63 11.68 -7.42
C PRO A 102 -11.57 10.98 -6.59
N THR A 103 -10.45 11.66 -6.41
CA THR A 103 -9.41 11.29 -5.43
C THR A 103 -9.52 12.25 -4.25
N CYS A 104 -9.29 11.75 -3.06
CA CYS A 104 -9.25 12.58 -1.86
C CYS A 104 -7.82 12.71 -1.34
N TRP A 105 -7.36 13.94 -1.16
CA TRP A 105 -6.16 14.23 -0.37
C TRP A 105 -6.54 14.39 1.10
N LEU A 106 -5.89 13.62 1.95
CA LEU A 106 -6.07 13.70 3.39
C LEU A 106 -4.88 14.42 4.03
N TYR A 107 -5.17 15.34 4.94
CA TYR A 107 -4.19 16.21 5.60
C TYR A 107 -4.20 15.97 7.11
N PRO A 108 -3.03 16.03 7.77
CA PRO A 108 -2.94 15.82 9.22
C PRO A 108 -3.52 16.99 10.06
N SER A 109 -3.80 18.13 9.43
CA SER A 109 -4.37 19.30 10.08
C SER A 109 -4.80 20.36 9.06
N GLU A 110 -5.63 21.33 9.48
CA GLU A 110 -6.01 22.48 8.66
C GLU A 110 -4.79 23.27 8.15
N LYS A 111 -3.77 23.46 8.98
CA LYS A 111 -2.52 24.13 8.56
C LYS A 111 -1.81 23.37 7.43
N ALA A 112 -1.79 22.04 7.47
CA ALA A 112 -1.23 21.22 6.39
C ALA A 112 -2.09 21.31 5.13
N LYS A 113 -3.43 21.38 5.27
CA LYS A 113 -4.39 21.57 4.18
C LYS A 113 -4.19 22.93 3.49
N GLU A 114 -4.00 24.01 4.26
CA GLU A 114 -3.67 25.33 3.75
C GLU A 114 -2.34 25.34 2.98
N SER A 115 -1.33 24.63 3.49
CA SER A 115 0.00 24.50 2.88
C SER A 115 0.02 23.53 1.70
N GLN A 116 -1.09 22.85 1.39
CA GLN A 116 -1.24 21.84 0.31
C GLN A 116 -0.21 20.71 0.37
N ILE A 117 0.12 20.24 1.58
CA ILE A 117 1.04 19.13 1.81
C ILE A 117 0.21 17.90 2.22
N PRO A 118 -0.33 17.13 1.26
CA PRO A 118 -1.06 15.91 1.56
C PRO A 118 -0.08 14.83 2.05
N SER A 119 -0.50 14.04 3.01
CA SER A 119 0.29 12.92 3.54
C SER A 119 -0.36 11.56 3.32
N ALA A 120 -1.62 11.55 2.90
CA ALA A 120 -2.32 10.36 2.45
C ALA A 120 -3.19 10.67 1.24
N TYR A 121 -3.42 9.65 0.42
CA TYR A 121 -4.31 9.66 -0.74
C TYR A 121 -5.36 8.60 -0.53
N ILE A 122 -6.64 9.00 -0.55
CA ILE A 122 -7.79 8.11 -0.46
C ILE A 122 -8.32 7.89 -1.88
N TYR A 123 -8.48 6.63 -2.25
CA TYR A 123 -9.08 6.23 -3.52
C TYR A 123 -10.55 5.94 -3.31
N ILE A 124 -11.40 6.55 -4.15
CA ILE A 124 -12.86 6.51 -4.04
C ILE A 124 -13.40 5.81 -5.28
N GLN A 125 -14.22 4.77 -5.07
CA GLN A 125 -14.96 4.13 -6.15
C GLN A 125 -16.42 4.59 -6.15
N ARG A 126 -17.04 4.50 -7.31
CA ARG A 126 -18.49 4.69 -7.47
C ARG A 126 -19.27 3.72 -6.59
N PRO A 127 -20.35 4.18 -5.97
CA PRO A 127 -21.30 3.28 -5.36
C PRO A 127 -22.02 2.44 -6.42
N GLU A 128 -22.59 1.33 -6.01
CA GLU A 128 -23.39 0.48 -6.87
C GLU A 128 -24.57 1.28 -7.48
N GLY A 129 -24.85 1.02 -8.77
CA GLY A 129 -25.93 1.70 -9.50
C GLY A 129 -25.53 2.91 -10.35
N TYR A 130 -24.33 3.47 -10.16
CA TYR A 130 -23.81 4.60 -10.94
C TYR A 130 -22.87 4.12 -12.06
N PHE A 131 -23.38 3.48 -13.11
CA PHE A 131 -22.57 3.02 -14.23
C PHE A 131 -22.22 4.19 -15.18
N HIS A 132 -20.94 4.55 -15.32
CA HIS A 132 -20.42 5.57 -16.23
C HIS A 132 -21.10 6.95 -16.10
N GLN A 133 -21.51 7.32 -14.92
CA GLN A 133 -22.13 8.60 -14.61
C GLN A 133 -21.41 9.25 -13.43
N ASP A 134 -21.43 10.57 -13.40
CA ASP A 134 -21.06 11.32 -12.20
C ASP A 134 -22.00 10.97 -11.05
N TYR A 135 -21.46 10.88 -9.85
CA TYR A 135 -22.20 10.57 -8.64
C TYR A 135 -21.90 11.57 -7.53
N PRO A 136 -22.79 11.75 -6.53
CA PRO A 136 -22.48 12.58 -5.38
C PRO A 136 -21.25 12.03 -4.65
N ILE A 137 -20.19 12.83 -4.52
CA ILE A 137 -18.92 12.39 -3.91
C ILE A 137 -19.13 11.75 -2.55
N LYS A 138 -20.06 12.28 -1.75
CA LYS A 138 -20.41 11.77 -0.41
C LYS A 138 -20.89 10.32 -0.40
N GLU A 139 -21.46 9.84 -1.50
CA GLU A 139 -21.96 8.47 -1.65
C GLU A 139 -20.84 7.49 -2.09
N GLY A 140 -19.69 8.02 -2.49
CA GLY A 140 -18.54 7.22 -2.90
C GLY A 140 -18.06 6.30 -1.79
N ILE A 141 -17.51 5.15 -2.17
CA ILE A 141 -16.96 4.16 -1.24
C ILE A 141 -15.44 4.26 -1.24
N ILE A 142 -14.84 4.34 -0.08
CA ILE A 142 -13.38 4.33 0.08
C ILE A 142 -12.89 2.91 -0.19
N TYR A 143 -12.17 2.71 -1.30
CA TYR A 143 -11.63 1.39 -1.65
C TYR A 143 -10.12 1.27 -1.50
N GLY A 144 -9.41 2.37 -1.19
CA GLY A 144 -7.98 2.30 -0.99
C GLY A 144 -7.39 3.53 -0.32
N ILE A 145 -6.19 3.34 0.19
CA ILE A 145 -5.35 4.39 0.77
C ILE A 145 -3.90 4.20 0.37
N SER A 146 -3.23 5.30 -0.02
CA SER A 146 -1.78 5.36 -0.15
C SER A 146 -1.22 6.26 0.95
N PHE A 147 -0.21 5.79 1.67
CA PHE A 147 0.37 6.48 2.80
C PHE A 147 1.91 6.48 2.73
N LYS A 148 2.50 7.57 3.25
CA LYS A 148 3.96 7.71 3.36
C LYS A 148 4.38 7.71 4.82
N PRO A 149 5.01 6.63 5.33
CA PRO A 149 5.41 6.50 6.73
C PRO A 149 6.26 7.65 7.27
N ASN A 150 7.08 8.29 6.44
CA ASN A 150 7.88 9.43 6.84
C ASN A 150 7.05 10.68 7.20
N THR A 151 5.76 10.69 6.89
CA THR A 151 4.81 11.74 7.28
C THR A 151 4.02 11.39 8.54
N ALA A 152 4.18 10.20 9.09
CA ALA A 152 3.43 9.73 10.26
C ALA A 152 3.57 10.67 11.48
N SER A 153 4.74 11.25 11.68
CA SER A 153 4.96 12.22 12.76
C SER A 153 4.08 13.46 12.68
N LEU A 154 3.56 13.81 11.50
CA LEU A 154 2.63 14.93 11.32
C LEU A 154 1.22 14.60 11.84
N TRP A 155 0.90 13.31 11.90
CA TRP A 155 -0.39 12.79 12.36
C TRP A 155 -0.41 12.52 13.87
N GLY A 156 0.76 12.24 14.50
CA GLY A 156 0.82 11.72 15.85
C GLY A 156 0.03 10.41 15.95
N ASP A 157 -0.87 10.32 16.93
CA ASP A 157 -1.73 9.14 17.13
C ASP A 157 -3.05 9.21 16.34
N ASN A 158 -3.22 10.22 15.46
CA ASN A 158 -4.48 10.43 14.74
C ASN A 158 -4.65 9.51 13.53
N ILE A 159 -3.60 8.85 13.06
CA ILE A 159 -3.68 7.81 12.02
C ILE A 159 -2.87 6.59 12.44
N SER A 160 -3.44 5.42 12.27
CA SER A 160 -2.74 4.16 12.50
C SER A 160 -3.20 3.07 11.52
N PHE A 161 -2.35 2.07 11.34
CA PHE A 161 -2.55 0.95 10.43
C PHE A 161 -2.15 -0.34 11.14
N ASP A 162 -2.67 -1.47 10.67
CA ASP A 162 -2.19 -2.79 11.07
C ASP A 162 -0.79 -3.10 10.50
N VAL A 163 -0.31 -2.25 9.59
CA VAL A 163 0.99 -2.34 8.92
C VAL A 163 2.03 -1.54 9.72
N PRO A 164 3.11 -2.15 10.23
CA PRO A 164 4.18 -1.43 10.91
C PRO A 164 4.95 -0.52 9.95
N PHE A 165 5.26 0.70 10.40
CA PHE A 165 5.99 1.65 9.56
C PHE A 165 7.50 1.43 9.51
N ASP A 166 8.03 0.68 10.45
CA ASP A 166 9.46 0.35 10.59
C ASP A 166 9.81 -1.05 10.10
N MET A 167 8.86 -1.76 9.45
CA MET A 167 9.12 -3.08 8.91
C MET A 167 10.14 -3.05 7.77
N THR A 168 10.88 -4.14 7.67
CA THR A 168 11.82 -4.41 6.57
C THR A 168 11.17 -5.29 5.49
N PRO A 169 11.77 -5.38 4.27
CA PRO A 169 11.31 -6.31 3.24
C PRO A 169 11.27 -7.77 3.71
N GLU A 170 12.24 -8.20 4.52
CA GLU A 170 12.29 -9.57 5.07
C GLU A 170 11.12 -9.84 6.02
N GLU A 171 10.78 -8.87 6.87
CA GLU A 171 9.65 -8.98 7.79
C GLU A 171 8.32 -8.99 7.03
N LEU A 172 8.20 -8.18 5.96
CA LEU A 172 7.03 -8.20 5.07
C LEU A 172 6.84 -9.59 4.47
N ILE A 173 7.89 -10.17 3.86
CA ILE A 173 7.82 -11.51 3.26
C ILE A 173 7.52 -12.56 4.32
N LYS A 174 8.13 -12.46 5.50
CA LYS A 174 7.88 -13.40 6.61
C LYS A 174 6.43 -13.36 7.10
N ASN A 175 5.80 -12.18 7.15
CA ASN A 175 4.40 -12.02 7.56
C ASN A 175 3.42 -12.39 6.46
N SER A 176 3.66 -11.90 5.22
CA SER A 176 2.68 -11.89 4.14
C SER A 176 2.94 -12.96 3.06
N GLY A 177 4.11 -13.60 3.09
CA GLY A 177 4.56 -14.54 2.06
C GLY A 177 5.27 -13.85 0.90
N GLU A 178 5.59 -14.63 -0.15
CA GLU A 178 6.25 -14.11 -1.33
C GLU A 178 5.33 -13.16 -2.12
N PRO A 179 5.82 -11.99 -2.54
CA PRO A 179 5.04 -11.06 -3.34
C PRO A 179 4.81 -11.60 -4.76
N ASN A 180 3.70 -11.19 -5.38
CA ASN A 180 3.43 -11.49 -6.79
C ASN A 180 4.39 -10.74 -7.73
N ARG A 181 4.89 -9.59 -7.29
CA ARG A 181 5.86 -8.76 -7.98
C ARG A 181 6.86 -8.17 -7.01
N CYS A 182 8.13 -8.18 -7.41
CA CYS A 182 9.21 -7.50 -6.70
C CYS A 182 10.15 -6.85 -7.72
N GLU A 183 10.05 -5.52 -7.87
CA GLU A 183 10.86 -4.73 -8.80
C GLU A 183 11.21 -3.38 -8.18
N TYR A 184 12.47 -2.98 -8.27
CA TYR A 184 12.94 -1.65 -7.84
C TYR A 184 12.57 -1.26 -6.41
N GLY A 185 12.55 -2.23 -5.47
CA GLY A 185 12.15 -1.98 -4.07
C GLY A 185 10.63 -1.94 -3.85
N MET A 186 9.83 -2.18 -4.89
CA MET A 186 8.37 -2.28 -4.77
C MET A 186 7.96 -3.75 -4.68
N TYR A 187 7.19 -4.08 -3.66
CA TYR A 187 6.63 -5.40 -3.36
C TYR A 187 5.12 -5.35 -3.55
N GLY A 188 4.62 -6.04 -4.55
CA GLY A 188 3.20 -6.06 -4.89
C GLY A 188 2.55 -7.40 -4.53
N TYR A 189 1.39 -7.34 -3.90
CA TYR A 189 0.56 -8.48 -3.50
C TYR A 189 -0.81 -8.38 -4.17
N ASN A 190 -1.33 -9.51 -4.61
CA ASN A 190 -2.64 -9.60 -5.23
C ASN A 190 -3.53 -10.52 -4.38
N SER A 191 -4.43 -9.93 -3.62
CA SER A 191 -5.34 -10.65 -2.73
C SER A 191 -6.49 -11.34 -3.48
N CYS A 192 -6.82 -10.86 -4.70
CA CYS A 192 -8.03 -11.28 -5.42
C CYS A 192 -7.76 -12.16 -6.64
N GLY A 193 -6.49 -12.56 -6.91
CA GLY A 193 -6.15 -13.34 -8.11
C GLY A 193 -6.33 -12.56 -9.43
N ARG A 194 -6.48 -11.25 -9.38
CA ARG A 194 -6.60 -10.34 -10.53
C ARG A 194 -5.21 -9.95 -11.04
N ARG A 195 -5.14 -9.34 -12.23
CA ARG A 195 -3.88 -8.89 -12.84
C ARG A 195 -3.27 -7.66 -12.17
N LEU A 196 -4.04 -6.93 -11.36
CA LEU A 196 -3.59 -5.71 -10.67
C LEU A 196 -3.27 -6.07 -9.21
N GLU A 197 -2.15 -5.56 -8.74
CA GLU A 197 -1.72 -5.68 -7.35
C GLU A 197 -2.61 -4.81 -6.49
N ASP A 198 -3.19 -5.40 -5.44
CA ASP A 198 -4.12 -4.71 -4.55
C ASP A 198 -3.37 -3.98 -3.44
N HIS A 199 -2.22 -4.54 -3.01
CA HIS A 199 -1.38 -3.97 -1.97
C HIS A 199 0.04 -3.83 -2.48
N THR A 200 0.62 -2.66 -2.30
CA THR A 200 2.00 -2.39 -2.67
C THR A 200 2.76 -1.77 -1.50
N PHE A 201 4.02 -2.17 -1.34
CA PHE A 201 4.94 -1.67 -0.33
C PHE A 201 6.23 -1.28 -1.03
N GLU A 202 6.67 -0.05 -0.84
CA GLU A 202 7.87 0.49 -1.47
C GLU A 202 8.94 0.76 -0.41
N PHE A 203 10.14 0.25 -0.64
CA PHE A 203 11.30 0.41 0.24
C PHE A 203 12.41 1.19 -0.46
N ASP A 204 13.16 1.97 0.29
CA ASP A 204 14.34 2.66 -0.20
C ASP A 204 15.56 1.72 -0.25
N ASN A 205 16.71 2.24 -0.73
CA ASN A 205 17.95 1.47 -0.80
C ASN A 205 18.56 1.08 0.57
N ASN A 206 17.94 1.50 1.67
CA ASN A 206 18.32 1.15 3.03
C ASN A 206 17.27 0.25 3.70
N ASP A 207 16.41 -0.40 2.89
CA ASP A 207 15.33 -1.28 3.34
C ASP A 207 14.30 -0.63 4.28
N ARG A 208 14.10 0.71 4.14
CA ARG A 208 13.09 1.43 4.90
C ARG A 208 11.83 1.61 4.08
N LEU A 209 10.68 1.34 4.67
CA LEU A 209 9.39 1.57 4.05
C LEU A 209 9.18 3.08 3.78
N VAL A 210 9.04 3.46 2.51
CA VAL A 210 8.86 4.85 2.09
C VAL A 210 7.43 5.16 1.67
N SER A 211 6.71 4.17 1.16
CA SER A 211 5.28 4.27 0.88
C SER A 211 4.62 2.89 0.89
N PHE A 212 3.34 2.86 1.16
CA PHE A 212 2.51 1.69 0.90
C PHE A 212 1.12 2.11 0.41
N THR A 213 0.49 1.22 -0.32
CA THR A 213 -0.88 1.37 -0.80
C THR A 213 -1.66 0.11 -0.47
N LEU A 214 -2.80 0.27 0.17
CA LEU A 214 -3.77 -0.77 0.46
C LEU A 214 -4.99 -0.53 -0.42
N ILE A 215 -5.44 -1.54 -1.16
CA ILE A 215 -6.60 -1.44 -2.04
C ILE A 215 -7.47 -2.68 -1.87
N LYS A 216 -8.77 -2.48 -1.73
CA LYS A 216 -9.78 -3.55 -1.72
C LYS A 216 -10.82 -3.27 -2.79
N PHE A 217 -10.72 -3.95 -3.91
CA PHE A 217 -11.74 -3.87 -4.96
C PHE A 217 -12.97 -4.69 -4.56
N THR A 218 -14.14 -4.05 -4.63
CA THR A 218 -15.43 -4.67 -4.31
C THR A 218 -16.25 -5.02 -5.57
N TRP A 219 -15.58 -5.21 -6.71
CA TRP A 219 -16.29 -5.62 -7.93
C TRP A 219 -16.67 -7.11 -7.85
N GLU A 220 -17.93 -7.39 -7.79
CA GLU A 220 -18.50 -8.69 -8.15
C GLU A 220 -18.62 -8.85 -9.68
#